data_bb6e36ee20ca2f964baf8b6de8b7b5bb
#
_entry.id   bb6e36ee20ca2f964baf8b6de8b7b5bb
#
_cell.length_a   1.000
_cell.length_b   1.000
_cell.length_c   1.000
_cell.angle_alpha   90.00
_cell.angle_beta   90.00
_cell.angle_gamma   90.00
#
_symmetry.space_group_name_H-M   'P 1'
#
loop_
_entity.id
_entity.type
_entity.pdbx_description
1 polymer ?
#
loop_
_entity_poly.entity_id
_entity_poly.type
_entity_poly.pdbx_seq_one_letter_code
_entity_poly.pdbx_strand_id
1 'polypeptide(L)'
;TPMGLNGAGWAFVIGGSAQLALAAYWYFVQASLVHRSMKQFGSNCRQILEVGLPAAATNLIQPVSLGLVTYLLAGFGNEVIAGFGIASRIESVVGMVVIGISTSVVPLVGQNWSAGLVERVNHSLRICYVGCLSWGATAAVIMWFGADFFVSGINEDAAVMTVAVAFLHIVPLSI
;
A
#
# COMPACT_ATOMS: atom_id res chain seq x y z
N THR A 1 12.54 -14.71 -18.56
CA THR A 1 13.12 -15.71 -17.64
C THR A 1 12.69 -17.12 -18.07
N PRO A 2 13.54 -18.16 -17.99
CA PRO A 2 13.22 -19.52 -18.46
C PRO A 2 12.03 -20.16 -17.72
N MET A 3 11.60 -19.62 -16.58
CA MET A 3 10.46 -20.11 -15.80
C MET A 3 9.14 -19.36 -16.04
N GLY A 4 9.12 -18.27 -16.80
CA GLY A 4 7.91 -17.51 -17.10
C GLY A 4 7.07 -17.16 -15.86
N LEU A 5 5.75 -17.36 -15.95
CA LEU A 5 4.80 -17.07 -14.89
C LEU A 5 5.02 -17.91 -13.61
N ASN A 6 5.46 -19.17 -13.79
CA ASN A 6 5.78 -20.05 -12.66
C ASN A 6 6.97 -19.51 -11.83
N GLY A 7 7.95 -18.90 -12.47
CA GLY A 7 9.08 -18.27 -11.78
C GLY A 7 8.67 -17.10 -10.88
N ALA A 8 7.71 -16.30 -11.32
CA ALA A 8 7.14 -15.23 -10.51
C ALA A 8 6.40 -15.78 -9.26
N GLY A 9 5.62 -16.85 -9.43
CA GLY A 9 4.94 -17.54 -8.33
C GLY A 9 5.93 -18.08 -7.28
N TRP A 10 7.00 -18.75 -7.73
CA TRP A 10 8.03 -19.27 -6.83
C TRP A 10 8.80 -18.15 -6.10
N ALA A 11 9.12 -17.07 -6.77
CA ALA A 11 9.77 -15.91 -6.14
C ALA A 11 8.92 -15.33 -5.02
N PHE A 12 7.60 -15.24 -5.21
CA PHE A 12 6.66 -14.77 -4.18
C PHE A 12 6.63 -15.73 -2.97
N VAL A 13 6.54 -17.03 -3.21
CA VAL A 13 6.53 -18.04 -2.13
C VAL A 13 7.83 -18.03 -1.34
N ILE A 14 8.99 -17.98 -2.03
CA ILE A 14 10.30 -17.94 -1.38
C ILE A 14 10.45 -16.66 -0.54
N GLY A 15 10.07 -15.50 -1.09
CA GLY A 15 10.11 -14.22 -0.38
C GLY A 15 9.23 -14.23 0.87
N GLY A 16 7.99 -14.71 0.76
CA GLY A 16 7.07 -14.84 1.90
C GLY A 16 7.57 -15.83 2.95
N SER A 17 8.14 -16.95 2.54
CA SER A 17 8.73 -17.94 3.45
C SER A 17 9.94 -17.39 4.21
N ALA A 18 10.81 -16.64 3.54
CA ALA A 18 11.94 -15.99 4.16
C ALA A 18 11.51 -14.93 5.19
N GLN A 19 10.50 -14.12 4.84
CA GLN A 19 9.91 -13.14 5.75
C GLN A 19 9.30 -13.80 6.99
N LEU A 20 8.56 -14.89 6.81
CA LEU A 20 7.98 -15.65 7.91
C LEU A 20 9.06 -16.26 8.81
N ALA A 21 10.12 -16.84 8.24
CA ALA A 21 11.22 -17.43 8.98
C ALA A 21 11.96 -16.37 9.82
N LEU A 22 12.25 -15.20 9.25
CA LEU A 22 12.87 -14.08 9.96
C LEU A 22 11.99 -13.56 11.11
N ALA A 23 10.69 -13.38 10.85
CA ALA A 23 9.74 -12.96 11.88
C ALA A 23 9.65 -13.99 13.01
N ALA A 24 9.54 -15.28 12.68
CA ALA A 24 9.50 -16.36 13.65
C ALA A 24 10.79 -16.41 14.49
N TYR A 25 11.96 -16.33 13.86
CA TYR A 25 13.23 -16.29 14.57
C TYR A 25 13.29 -15.13 15.56
N TRP A 26 12.87 -13.92 15.13
CA TRP A 26 12.89 -12.75 15.99
C TRP A 26 11.93 -12.89 17.18
N TYR A 27 10.70 -13.36 16.94
CA TYR A 27 9.68 -13.53 17.99
C TYR A 27 10.03 -14.63 19.00
N PHE A 28 10.52 -15.77 18.52
CA PHE A 28 10.77 -16.93 19.38
C PHE A 28 12.13 -16.89 20.07
N VAL A 29 13.17 -16.36 19.39
CA VAL A 29 14.56 -16.43 19.89
C VAL A 29 14.97 -15.11 20.52
N GLN A 30 14.73 -13.98 19.85
CA GLN A 30 15.27 -12.70 20.30
C GLN A 30 14.36 -11.96 21.26
N ALA A 31 13.06 -11.93 21.00
CA ALA A 31 12.11 -11.18 21.80
C ALA A 31 11.50 -11.97 22.95
N SER A 32 11.53 -13.33 22.90
CA SER A 32 10.94 -14.24 23.91
C SER A 32 9.50 -13.89 24.29
N LEU A 33 8.73 -13.31 23.33
CA LEU A 33 7.40 -12.77 23.58
C LEU A 33 6.29 -13.84 23.59
N VAL A 34 6.63 -15.07 23.21
CA VAL A 34 5.62 -16.12 23.05
C VAL A 34 5.39 -16.86 24.37
N HIS A 35 4.28 -16.57 25.02
CA HIS A 35 3.80 -17.33 26.16
C HIS A 35 2.81 -18.42 25.70
N ARG A 36 3.09 -19.67 26.02
CA ARG A 36 2.25 -20.84 25.68
C ARG A 36 1.01 -21.00 26.56
N SER A 37 0.46 -19.94 27.12
CA SER A 37 -0.74 -20.03 27.96
C SER A 37 -2.02 -19.91 27.13
N MET A 38 -2.82 -20.94 27.12
CA MET A 38 -4.15 -20.97 26.47
C MET A 38 -5.28 -20.46 27.38
N LYS A 39 -4.99 -20.04 28.62
CA LYS A 39 -6.01 -19.71 29.63
C LYS A 39 -6.94 -18.55 29.25
N GLN A 40 -6.51 -17.68 28.36
CA GLN A 40 -7.29 -16.49 27.92
C GLN A 40 -7.53 -16.47 26.41
N PHE A 41 -7.39 -17.61 25.73
CA PHE A 41 -7.47 -17.67 24.27
C PHE A 41 -8.78 -17.07 23.73
N GLY A 42 -9.94 -17.44 24.30
CA GLY A 42 -11.24 -16.92 23.85
C GLY A 42 -11.40 -15.42 24.04
N SER A 43 -10.95 -14.89 25.20
CA SER A 43 -10.99 -13.45 25.48
C SER A 43 -10.06 -12.67 24.54
N ASN A 44 -8.85 -13.18 24.32
CA ASN A 44 -7.87 -12.55 23.43
C ASN A 44 -8.34 -12.58 21.97
N CYS A 45 -8.92 -13.69 21.50
CA CYS A 45 -9.50 -13.78 20.17
C CYS A 45 -10.64 -12.76 19.98
N ARG A 46 -11.51 -12.61 20.97
CA ARG A 46 -12.59 -11.62 20.91
C ARG A 46 -12.04 -10.19 20.79
N GLN A 47 -11.06 -9.83 21.60
CA GLN A 47 -10.44 -8.49 21.55
C GLN A 47 -9.75 -8.24 20.20
N ILE A 48 -9.06 -9.24 19.66
CA ILE A 48 -8.43 -9.14 18.33
C ILE A 48 -9.50 -8.96 17.25
N LEU A 49 -10.61 -9.69 17.31
CA LEU A 49 -11.69 -9.60 16.34
C LEU A 49 -12.46 -8.27 16.44
N GLU A 50 -12.66 -7.75 17.64
CA GLU A 50 -13.34 -6.45 17.86
C GLU A 50 -12.60 -5.30 17.17
N VAL A 51 -11.27 -5.34 17.09
CA VAL A 51 -10.45 -4.34 16.39
C VAL A 51 -10.16 -4.76 14.95
N GLY A 52 -9.86 -6.04 14.75
CA GLY A 52 -9.43 -6.57 13.46
C GLY A 52 -10.54 -6.62 12.42
N LEU A 53 -11.79 -6.87 12.81
CA LEU A 53 -12.89 -6.96 11.86
C LEU A 53 -13.23 -5.61 11.21
N PRO A 54 -13.37 -4.49 11.96
CA PRO A 54 -13.52 -3.17 11.36
C PRO A 54 -12.31 -2.76 10.50
N ALA A 55 -11.09 -3.07 10.96
CA ALA A 55 -9.88 -2.78 10.19
C ALA A 55 -9.83 -3.59 8.89
N ALA A 56 -10.20 -4.86 8.91
CA ALA A 56 -10.31 -5.69 7.71
C ALA A 56 -11.36 -5.15 6.74
N ALA A 57 -12.53 -4.75 7.23
CA ALA A 57 -13.57 -4.14 6.42
C ALA A 57 -13.10 -2.87 5.72
N THR A 58 -12.36 -2.01 6.43
CA THR A 58 -11.78 -0.79 5.85
C THR A 58 -10.75 -1.13 4.76
N ASN A 59 -9.90 -2.14 4.99
CA ASN A 59 -8.91 -2.56 4.00
C ASN A 59 -9.52 -3.23 2.75
N LEU A 60 -10.74 -3.75 2.83
CA LEU A 60 -11.45 -4.31 1.68
C LEU A 60 -12.02 -3.23 0.73
N ILE A 61 -12.19 -2.01 1.19
CA ILE A 61 -12.75 -0.92 0.36
C ILE A 61 -11.88 -0.70 -0.88
N GLN A 62 -10.57 -0.65 -0.73
CA GLN A 62 -9.66 -0.37 -1.84
C GLN A 62 -9.68 -1.44 -2.95
N PRO A 63 -9.49 -2.75 -2.67
CA PRO A 63 -9.55 -3.76 -3.72
C PRO A 63 -10.94 -3.92 -4.34
N VAL A 64 -12.01 -3.73 -3.57
CA VAL A 64 -13.38 -3.76 -4.09
C VAL A 64 -13.63 -2.57 -5.04
N SER A 65 -13.19 -1.36 -4.64
CA SER A 65 -13.29 -0.17 -5.49
C SER A 65 -12.50 -0.33 -6.79
N LEU A 66 -11.26 -0.85 -6.69
CA LEU A 66 -10.43 -1.12 -7.87
C LEU A 66 -11.08 -2.15 -8.80
N GLY A 67 -11.64 -3.22 -8.24
CA GLY A 67 -12.39 -4.23 -9.00
C GLY A 67 -13.61 -3.65 -9.69
N LEU A 68 -14.37 -2.80 -9.01
CA LEU A 68 -15.55 -2.13 -9.58
C LEU A 68 -15.16 -1.17 -10.71
N VAL A 69 -14.13 -0.36 -10.52
CA VAL A 69 -13.61 0.53 -11.57
C VAL A 69 -13.17 -0.28 -12.79
N THR A 70 -12.40 -1.35 -12.59
CA THR A 70 -11.95 -2.24 -13.67
C THR A 70 -13.13 -2.86 -14.42
N TYR A 71 -14.17 -3.29 -13.69
CA TYR A 71 -15.40 -3.83 -14.30
C TYR A 71 -16.12 -2.79 -15.17
N LEU A 72 -16.23 -1.55 -14.69
CA LEU A 72 -16.86 -0.47 -15.46
C LEU A 72 -16.02 -0.11 -16.70
N LEU A 73 -14.69 -0.10 -16.58
CA LEU A 73 -13.78 0.18 -17.69
C LEU A 73 -13.79 -0.93 -18.75
N ALA A 74 -14.15 -2.16 -18.40
CA ALA A 74 -14.24 -3.28 -19.34
C ALA A 74 -15.25 -3.04 -20.49
N GLY A 75 -16.25 -2.20 -20.26
CA GLY A 75 -17.19 -1.79 -21.29
C GLY A 75 -16.62 -0.87 -22.38
N PHE A 76 -15.43 -0.28 -22.14
CA PHE A 76 -14.81 0.68 -23.07
C PHE A 76 -13.67 0.09 -23.92
N GLY A 77 -13.32 -1.16 -23.69
CA GLY A 77 -12.30 -1.88 -24.48
C GLY A 77 -11.08 -2.30 -23.68
N ASN A 78 -10.27 -3.19 -24.27
CA ASN A 78 -9.08 -3.75 -23.61
C ASN A 78 -7.97 -2.71 -23.44
N GLU A 79 -7.87 -1.75 -24.34
CA GLU A 79 -6.87 -0.68 -24.32
C GLU A 79 -7.07 0.22 -23.08
N VAL A 80 -8.35 0.45 -22.71
CA VAL A 80 -8.70 1.26 -21.54
C VAL A 80 -8.32 0.54 -20.25
N ILE A 81 -8.56 -0.76 -20.15
CA ILE A 81 -8.16 -1.58 -19.00
C ILE A 81 -6.63 -1.63 -18.88
N ALA A 82 -5.94 -1.82 -20.00
CA ALA A 82 -4.49 -1.86 -20.04
C ALA A 82 -3.87 -0.52 -19.59
N GLY A 83 -4.37 0.59 -20.11
CA GLY A 83 -3.95 1.94 -19.76
C GLY A 83 -4.16 2.24 -18.28
N PHE A 84 -5.35 1.94 -17.76
CA PHE A 84 -5.67 2.04 -16.33
C PHE A 84 -4.74 1.18 -15.48
N GLY A 85 -4.45 -0.06 -15.88
CA GLY A 85 -3.56 -0.97 -15.17
C GLY A 85 -2.11 -0.45 -15.09
N ILE A 86 -1.60 0.16 -16.16
CA ILE A 86 -0.27 0.80 -16.15
C ILE A 86 -0.25 2.00 -15.21
N ALA A 87 -1.21 2.88 -15.35
CA ALA A 87 -1.30 4.10 -14.54
C ALA A 87 -1.45 3.78 -13.05
N SER A 88 -2.30 2.83 -12.69
CA SER A 88 -2.47 2.38 -11.29
C SER A 88 -1.21 1.76 -10.69
N ARG A 89 -0.35 1.13 -11.50
CA ARG A 89 0.95 0.63 -11.02
C ARG A 89 1.91 1.78 -10.71
N ILE A 90 1.97 2.78 -11.57
CA ILE A 90 2.80 3.98 -11.35
C ILE A 90 2.31 4.71 -10.08
N GLU A 91 1.00 4.93 -9.95
CA GLU A 91 0.37 5.51 -8.77
C GLU A 91 0.70 4.73 -7.49
N SER A 92 0.63 3.40 -7.52
CA SER A 92 0.93 2.55 -6.38
C SER A 92 2.37 2.71 -5.90
N VAL A 93 3.34 2.83 -6.81
CA VAL A 93 4.76 3.08 -6.45
C VAL A 93 4.90 4.42 -5.73
N VAL A 94 4.25 5.46 -6.23
CA VAL A 94 4.25 6.79 -5.60
C VAL A 94 3.56 6.74 -4.23
N GLY A 95 2.44 6.04 -4.13
CA GLY A 95 1.66 5.87 -2.90
C GLY A 95 2.40 5.09 -1.81
N MET A 96 3.37 4.22 -2.15
CA MET A 96 4.15 3.46 -1.16
C MET A 96 4.86 4.36 -0.14
N VAL A 97 5.32 5.53 -0.54
CA VAL A 97 5.99 6.48 0.38
C VAL A 97 5.00 7.02 1.41
N VAL A 98 3.79 7.39 0.98
CA VAL A 98 2.73 7.88 1.88
C VAL A 98 2.31 6.77 2.85
N ILE A 99 2.16 5.54 2.37
CA ILE A 99 1.86 4.37 3.22
C ILE A 99 3.00 4.14 4.23
N GLY A 100 4.26 4.22 3.79
CA GLY A 100 5.42 4.08 4.67
C GLY A 100 5.45 5.12 5.79
N ILE A 101 5.19 6.38 5.47
CA ILE A 101 5.09 7.46 6.47
C ILE A 101 3.92 7.16 7.43
N SER A 102 2.74 6.86 6.91
CA SER A 102 1.52 6.62 7.69
C SER A 102 1.66 5.43 8.65
N THR A 103 2.24 4.32 8.20
CA THR A 103 2.46 3.15 9.04
C THR A 103 3.48 3.38 10.15
N SER A 104 4.45 4.27 9.94
CA SER A 104 5.45 4.65 10.95
C SER A 104 4.85 5.50 12.07
N VAL A 105 3.82 6.29 11.77
CA VAL A 105 3.19 7.19 12.74
C VAL A 105 2.38 6.44 13.79
N VAL A 106 1.74 5.34 13.41
CA VAL A 106 0.86 4.57 14.32
C VAL A 106 1.56 4.15 15.61
N PRO A 107 2.70 3.42 15.59
CA PRO A 107 3.40 3.04 16.81
C PRO A 107 3.97 4.24 17.57
N LEU A 108 4.42 5.27 16.86
CA LEU A 108 5.00 6.47 17.46
C LEU A 108 3.93 7.26 18.25
N VAL A 109 2.75 7.43 17.67
CA VAL A 109 1.60 8.06 18.36
C VAL A 109 1.17 7.21 19.54
N GLY A 110 1.03 5.90 19.38
CA GLY A 110 0.62 4.99 20.45
C GLY A 110 1.54 5.03 21.66
N GLN A 111 2.86 5.00 21.45
CA GLN A 111 3.85 5.06 22.52
C GLN A 111 3.85 6.42 23.25
N ASN A 112 3.84 7.52 22.52
CA ASN A 112 3.87 8.85 23.11
C ASN A 112 2.55 9.23 23.80
N TRP A 113 1.42 8.78 23.23
CA TRP A 113 0.10 8.97 23.86
C TRP A 113 -0.01 8.23 25.19
N SER A 114 0.42 6.96 25.25
CA SER A 114 0.45 6.16 26.47
C SER A 114 1.36 6.75 27.55
N ALA A 115 2.42 7.47 27.15
CA ALA A 115 3.32 8.17 28.03
C ALA A 115 2.84 9.57 28.46
N GLY A 116 1.67 10.02 27.99
CA GLY A 116 1.13 11.36 28.27
C GLY A 116 1.84 12.51 27.55
N LEU A 117 2.71 12.20 26.56
CA LEU A 117 3.52 13.18 25.83
C LEU A 117 2.75 13.78 24.63
N VAL A 118 1.67 14.48 24.89
CA VAL A 118 0.74 15.02 23.88
C VAL A 118 1.44 15.97 22.91
N GLU A 119 2.38 16.79 23.37
CA GLU A 119 3.15 17.69 22.50
C GLU A 119 3.97 16.93 21.46
N ARG A 120 4.57 15.80 21.85
CA ARG A 120 5.31 14.94 20.93
C ARG A 120 4.39 14.29 19.89
N VAL A 121 3.19 13.88 20.30
CA VAL A 121 2.17 13.36 19.39
C VAL A 121 1.82 14.41 18.33
N ASN A 122 1.48 15.62 18.76
CA ASN A 122 1.10 16.70 17.84
C ASN A 122 2.25 17.09 16.89
N HIS A 123 3.48 17.13 17.41
CA HIS A 123 4.66 17.41 16.59
C HIS A 123 4.89 16.32 15.53
N SER A 124 4.78 15.06 15.91
CA SER A 124 4.93 13.92 15.00
C SER A 124 3.86 13.92 13.91
N LEU A 125 2.60 14.15 14.27
CA LEU A 125 1.49 14.28 13.32
C LEU A 125 1.73 15.42 12.35
N ARG A 126 2.18 16.58 12.83
CA ARG A 126 2.49 17.73 11.98
C ARG A 126 3.58 17.41 10.97
N ILE A 127 4.68 16.78 11.40
CA ILE A 127 5.76 16.37 10.49
C ILE A 127 5.22 15.39 9.44
N CYS A 128 4.40 14.41 9.86
CA CYS A 128 3.80 13.45 8.96
C CYS A 128 2.91 14.14 7.90
N TYR A 129 2.02 15.04 8.32
CA TYR A 129 1.15 15.78 7.40
C TYR A 129 1.97 16.62 6.40
N VAL A 130 2.96 17.37 6.87
CA VAL A 130 3.82 18.17 6.00
C VAL A 130 4.61 17.25 5.06
N GLY A 131 5.13 16.14 5.55
CA GLY A 131 5.84 15.15 4.73
C GLY A 131 4.95 14.54 3.64
N CYS A 132 3.74 14.10 3.99
CA CYS A 132 2.79 13.55 3.02
C CYS A 132 2.35 14.60 1.98
N LEU A 133 2.02 15.82 2.42
CA LEU A 133 1.63 16.90 1.51
C LEU A 133 2.76 17.32 0.56
N SER A 134 3.98 17.46 1.09
CA SER A 134 5.13 17.80 0.25
C SER A 134 5.46 16.70 -0.75
N TRP A 135 5.39 15.42 -0.32
CA TRP A 135 5.55 14.30 -1.22
C TRP A 135 4.46 14.23 -2.27
N GLY A 136 3.17 14.34 -1.86
CA GLY A 136 2.03 14.34 -2.78
C GLY A 136 2.13 15.43 -3.83
N ALA A 137 2.45 16.66 -3.41
CA ALA A 137 2.66 17.79 -4.34
C ALA A 137 3.82 17.51 -5.31
N THR A 138 4.95 17.01 -4.81
CA THR A 138 6.11 16.68 -5.64
C THR A 138 5.77 15.57 -6.63
N ALA A 139 5.10 14.52 -6.17
CA ALA A 139 4.66 13.40 -6.99
C ALA A 139 3.66 13.85 -8.07
N ALA A 140 2.71 14.71 -7.72
CA ALA A 140 1.75 15.26 -8.68
C ALA A 140 2.46 16.04 -9.81
N VAL A 141 3.45 16.85 -9.48
CA VAL A 141 4.25 17.58 -10.46
C VAL A 141 5.05 16.62 -11.35
N ILE A 142 5.71 15.63 -10.74
CA ILE A 142 6.49 14.62 -11.49
C ILE A 142 5.59 13.80 -12.41
N MET A 143 4.42 13.38 -11.94
CA MET A 143 3.47 12.61 -12.75
C MET A 143 2.87 13.45 -13.86
N TRP A 144 2.57 14.74 -13.60
CA TRP A 144 2.01 15.64 -14.60
C TRP A 144 2.96 15.87 -15.78
N PHE A 145 4.22 16.15 -15.51
CA PHE A 145 5.22 16.44 -16.55
C PHE A 145 5.91 15.19 -17.09
N GLY A 146 5.97 14.11 -16.32
CA GLY A 146 6.65 12.87 -16.65
C GLY A 146 5.75 11.76 -17.16
N ALA A 147 4.43 11.95 -17.26
CA ALA A 147 3.47 10.91 -17.61
C ALA A 147 3.86 10.16 -18.90
N ASP A 148 4.16 10.90 -19.97
CA ASP A 148 4.56 10.33 -21.27
C ASP A 148 5.83 9.47 -21.16
N PHE A 149 6.82 9.95 -20.42
CA PHE A 149 8.08 9.26 -20.20
C PHE A 149 7.89 7.95 -19.44
N PHE A 150 7.11 7.95 -18.37
CA PHE A 150 6.86 6.75 -17.57
C PHE A 150 6.04 5.72 -18.33
N VAL A 151 5.01 6.15 -19.06
CA VAL A 151 4.13 5.25 -19.81
C VAL A 151 4.84 4.66 -21.00
N SER A 152 5.60 5.46 -21.76
CA SER A 152 6.36 4.99 -22.93
C SER A 152 7.43 3.94 -22.58
N GLY A 153 7.97 3.99 -21.35
CA GLY A 153 8.88 2.95 -20.87
C GLY A 153 8.23 1.59 -20.57
N ILE A 154 6.89 1.54 -20.53
CA ILE A 154 6.14 0.32 -20.17
C ILE A 154 5.37 -0.25 -21.36
N ASN A 155 4.81 0.58 -22.22
CA ASN A 155 4.00 0.17 -23.37
C ASN A 155 4.19 1.14 -24.54
N GLU A 156 4.23 0.58 -25.77
CA GLU A 156 4.41 1.33 -27.02
C GLU A 156 3.09 1.54 -27.77
N ASP A 157 1.97 0.94 -27.32
CA ASP A 157 0.66 1.08 -27.95
C ASP A 157 0.08 2.48 -27.68
N ALA A 158 -0.13 3.24 -28.75
CA ALA A 158 -0.59 4.62 -28.67
C ALA A 158 -1.96 4.78 -28.02
N ALA A 159 -2.87 3.81 -28.20
CA ALA A 159 -4.19 3.83 -27.61
C ALA A 159 -4.11 3.63 -26.08
N VAL A 160 -3.30 2.68 -25.63
CA VAL A 160 -3.03 2.41 -24.20
C VAL A 160 -2.33 3.59 -23.55
N MET A 161 -1.33 4.17 -24.23
CA MET A 161 -0.61 5.35 -23.75
C MET A 161 -1.51 6.55 -23.51
N THR A 162 -2.41 6.84 -24.46
CA THR A 162 -3.33 7.98 -24.33
C THR A 162 -4.19 7.86 -23.08
N VAL A 163 -4.72 6.69 -22.79
CA VAL A 163 -5.54 6.44 -21.60
C VAL A 163 -4.69 6.54 -20.32
N ALA A 164 -3.51 5.93 -20.31
CA ALA A 164 -2.64 5.94 -19.14
C ALA A 164 -2.18 7.35 -18.78
N VAL A 165 -1.79 8.16 -19.77
CA VAL A 165 -1.36 9.55 -19.58
C VAL A 165 -2.52 10.41 -19.09
N ALA A 166 -3.71 10.27 -19.69
CA ALA A 166 -4.90 11.00 -19.23
C ALA A 166 -5.23 10.69 -17.77
N PHE A 167 -5.12 9.43 -17.38
CA PHE A 167 -5.33 9.01 -15.98
C PHE A 167 -4.28 9.61 -15.05
N LEU A 168 -2.99 9.59 -15.42
CA LEU A 168 -1.90 10.16 -14.63
C LEU A 168 -1.97 11.68 -14.48
N HIS A 169 -2.68 12.39 -15.35
CA HIS A 169 -2.95 13.82 -15.18
C HIS A 169 -4.09 14.11 -14.20
N ILE A 170 -5.04 13.18 -14.03
CA ILE A 170 -6.22 13.40 -13.17
C ILE A 170 -5.98 12.89 -11.75
N VAL A 171 -5.44 11.68 -11.61
CA VAL A 171 -5.33 10.97 -10.33
C VAL A 171 -4.42 11.63 -9.31
N PRO A 172 -3.27 12.24 -9.68
CA PRO A 172 -2.42 12.91 -8.69
C PRO A 172 -3.09 14.04 -7.93
N LEU A 173 -4.20 14.57 -8.46
CA LEU A 173 -5.00 15.59 -7.78
C LEU A 173 -5.83 15.02 -6.60
N SER A 174 -5.91 13.68 -6.48
CA SER A 174 -6.64 12.98 -5.43
C SER A 174 -5.75 12.45 -4.30
N ILE A 175 -4.41 12.54 -4.45
CA ILE A 175 -3.42 12.10 -3.46
C ILE A 175 -3.10 13.26 -2.49
#